data_a298ba817d767fdc41ba2b7323947719
#
_entry.id   a298ba817d767fdc41ba2b7323947719
#
_cell.length_a   1.000
_cell.length_b   1.000
_cell.length_c   1.000
_cell.angle_alpha   90.00
_cell.angle_beta   90.00
_cell.angle_gamma   90.00
#
_symmetry.space_group_name_H-M   'P 1'
#
loop_
_entity.id
_entity.type
_entity.pdbx_description
1 polymer ?
#
loop_
_entity_poly.entity_id
_entity_poly.type
_entity_poly.pdbx_seq_one_letter_code
_entity_poly.pdbx_strand_id
1 'polypeptide(L)'
;MRLARVHGLVGVACLVLAAAAYAQSTAVAVPDNAPVQAAPLDDKPATWGDAKAGQSKAGACAACHGADGNAMQQNAPRIAGMPERYIAEQLALFKHGERVGGLAGLMAPYAAPLSNQDMRDLGAWFATQKAGSGVADDTVISAGPSKGLKFYQVGERLYRGGDAARGIPACMACHGPSGAGNPGPAYPSLHGQETAYVV
;
A
#
# COMPACT_ATOMS: atom_id res chain seq x y z
N MET A 1 13.51 -2.79 72.76
CA MET A 1 13.90 -3.50 71.55
C MET A 1 12.68 -4.09 70.86
N ARG A 2 11.74 -3.29 70.31
CA ARG A 2 10.55 -3.78 69.54
C ARG A 2 10.08 -2.84 68.41
N LEU A 3 10.95 -1.99 67.88
CA LEU A 3 10.57 -1.03 66.79
C LEU A 3 11.24 -1.30 65.43
N ALA A 4 12.12 -2.31 65.34
CA ALA A 4 12.86 -2.55 64.08
C ALA A 4 12.23 -3.56 63.11
N ARG A 5 11.09 -4.18 63.46
CA ARG A 5 10.45 -5.22 62.58
C ARG A 5 9.27 -4.78 61.73
N VAL A 6 8.77 -3.57 61.94
CA VAL A 6 7.58 -3.11 61.21
C VAL A 6 7.96 -2.41 59.90
N HIS A 7 9.16 -1.86 59.74
CA HIS A 7 9.57 -1.15 58.54
C HIS A 7 9.99 -2.07 57.37
N GLY A 8 10.30 -3.33 57.64
CA GLY A 8 10.70 -4.28 56.58
C GLY A 8 9.52 -4.82 55.76
N LEU A 9 8.34 -4.92 56.38
CA LEU A 9 7.16 -5.47 55.70
C LEU A 9 6.45 -4.46 54.76
N VAL A 10 6.55 -3.17 55.06
CA VAL A 10 5.95 -2.12 54.26
C VAL A 10 6.75 -1.89 52.96
N GLY A 11 8.08 -2.03 52.99
CA GLY A 11 8.93 -1.87 51.82
C GLY A 11 8.74 -2.97 50.76
N VAL A 12 8.51 -4.21 51.20
CA VAL A 12 8.29 -5.34 50.28
C VAL A 12 6.91 -5.28 49.62
N ALA A 13 5.88 -4.82 50.32
CA ALA A 13 4.55 -4.65 49.76
C ALA A 13 4.50 -3.56 48.68
N CYS A 14 5.24 -2.46 48.83
CA CYS A 14 5.30 -1.41 47.80
C CYS A 14 6.06 -1.85 46.56
N LEU A 15 7.10 -2.69 46.66
CA LEU A 15 7.84 -3.20 45.49
C LEU A 15 7.01 -4.22 44.70
N VAL A 16 6.17 -5.03 45.32
CA VAL A 16 5.31 -5.98 44.63
C VAL A 16 4.17 -5.27 43.91
N LEU A 17 3.63 -4.18 44.43
CA LEU A 17 2.60 -3.39 43.78
C LEU A 17 3.15 -2.58 42.59
N ALA A 18 4.41 -2.12 42.64
CA ALA A 18 5.04 -1.45 41.51
C ALA A 18 5.33 -2.41 40.33
N ALA A 19 5.69 -3.67 40.62
CA ALA A 19 5.91 -4.67 39.56
C ALA A 19 4.61 -5.09 38.84
N ALA A 20 3.48 -5.08 39.57
CA ALA A 20 2.18 -5.39 38.93
C ALA A 20 1.66 -4.28 38.02
N ALA A 21 2.07 -3.02 38.24
CA ALA A 21 1.68 -1.90 37.38
C ALA A 21 2.46 -1.87 36.05
N TYR A 22 3.64 -2.48 35.94
CA TYR A 22 4.42 -2.55 34.73
C TYR A 22 3.99 -3.70 33.79
N ALA A 23 3.19 -4.65 34.28
CA ALA A 23 2.71 -5.77 33.45
C ALA A 23 1.45 -5.47 32.64
N GLN A 24 0.87 -4.29 32.77
CA GLN A 24 -0.19 -3.80 31.90
C GLN A 24 0.42 -2.92 30.81
N SER A 25 1.31 -3.48 30.00
CA SER A 25 1.57 -2.90 28.71
C SER A 25 0.26 -3.01 27.94
N THR A 26 -0.42 -1.90 27.78
CA THR A 26 -1.55 -1.79 26.86
C THR A 26 -1.06 -2.31 25.51
N ALA A 27 -1.48 -3.50 25.15
CA ALA A 27 -1.37 -3.96 23.78
C ALA A 27 -2.05 -2.86 22.97
N VAL A 28 -1.27 -2.08 22.22
CA VAL A 28 -1.82 -1.16 21.23
C VAL A 28 -2.66 -2.06 20.33
N ALA A 29 -3.97 -1.88 20.38
CA ALA A 29 -4.86 -2.59 19.51
C ALA A 29 -4.37 -2.29 18.10
N VAL A 30 -3.77 -3.28 17.46
CA VAL A 30 -3.51 -3.20 16.01
C VAL A 30 -4.88 -2.96 15.40
N PRO A 31 -5.08 -1.85 14.65
CA PRO A 31 -6.33 -1.65 13.96
C PRO A 31 -6.63 -2.94 13.22
N ASP A 32 -7.82 -3.46 13.38
CA ASP A 32 -8.29 -4.64 12.64
C ASP A 32 -8.44 -4.18 11.17
N ASN A 33 -7.30 -4.11 10.49
CA ASN A 33 -7.25 -4.02 9.05
C ASN A 33 -7.67 -5.40 8.57
N ALA A 34 -8.97 -5.71 8.69
CA ALA A 34 -9.53 -6.85 8.00
C ALA A 34 -9.00 -6.79 6.57
N PRO A 35 -8.42 -7.89 6.06
CA PRO A 35 -7.95 -7.92 4.67
C PRO A 35 -9.11 -7.42 3.81
N VAL A 36 -8.85 -6.40 2.99
CA VAL A 36 -9.84 -5.91 2.03
C VAL A 36 -10.35 -7.14 1.30
N GLN A 37 -11.60 -7.53 1.55
CA GLN A 37 -12.18 -8.66 0.85
C GLN A 37 -12.16 -8.30 -0.63
N ALA A 38 -11.49 -9.14 -1.42
CA ALA A 38 -11.52 -8.99 -2.86
C ALA A 38 -12.98 -8.98 -3.31
N ALA A 39 -13.36 -7.98 -4.10
CA ALA A 39 -14.69 -7.91 -4.68
C ALA A 39 -15.02 -9.24 -5.36
N PRO A 40 -16.23 -9.80 -5.16
CA PRO A 40 -16.62 -11.00 -5.87
C PRO A 40 -16.54 -10.71 -7.37
N LEU A 41 -15.60 -11.36 -8.03
CA LEU A 41 -15.56 -11.38 -9.47
C LEU A 41 -16.82 -12.11 -9.94
N ASP A 42 -17.48 -11.64 -11.02
CA ASP A 42 -18.70 -12.27 -11.58
C ASP A 42 -18.59 -13.80 -11.56
N ASP A 43 -19.71 -14.52 -11.49
CA ASP A 43 -19.79 -16.00 -11.39
C ASP A 43 -19.10 -16.75 -12.55
N LYS A 44 -18.68 -16.04 -13.60
CA LYS A 44 -17.92 -16.64 -14.70
C LYS A 44 -16.42 -16.61 -14.36
N PRO A 45 -15.79 -17.78 -14.21
CA PRO A 45 -14.35 -17.82 -13.99
C PRO A 45 -13.61 -17.18 -15.17
N ALA A 46 -12.81 -16.15 -14.87
CA ALA A 46 -11.90 -15.55 -15.84
C ALA A 46 -10.68 -16.47 -16.05
N THR A 47 -10.21 -16.55 -17.28
CA THR A 47 -8.91 -17.14 -17.61
C THR A 47 -7.81 -16.09 -17.37
N TRP A 48 -6.54 -16.47 -17.54
CA TRP A 48 -5.44 -15.48 -17.60
C TRP A 48 -5.72 -14.47 -18.72
N GLY A 49 -5.34 -13.22 -18.47
CA GLY A 49 -5.61 -12.14 -19.43
C GLY A 49 -4.80 -12.27 -20.72
N ASP A 50 -5.41 -11.87 -21.82
CA ASP A 50 -4.76 -11.72 -23.12
C ASP A 50 -4.34 -10.25 -23.32
N ALA A 51 -3.02 -10.00 -23.35
CA ALA A 51 -2.48 -8.65 -23.49
C ALA A 51 -2.88 -7.98 -24.82
N LYS A 52 -3.04 -8.76 -25.92
CA LYS A 52 -3.48 -8.22 -27.21
C LYS A 52 -4.96 -7.81 -27.18
N ALA A 53 -5.80 -8.62 -26.55
CA ALA A 53 -7.20 -8.26 -26.31
C ALA A 53 -7.31 -7.03 -25.40
N GLY A 54 -6.46 -6.96 -24.35
CA GLY A 54 -6.37 -5.81 -23.46
C GLY A 54 -5.94 -4.54 -24.18
N GLN A 55 -4.95 -4.60 -25.05
CA GLN A 55 -4.51 -3.48 -25.87
C GLN A 55 -5.67 -2.86 -26.67
N SER A 56 -6.50 -3.70 -27.29
CA SER A 56 -7.63 -3.23 -28.08
C SER A 56 -8.70 -2.49 -27.26
N LYS A 57 -8.76 -2.77 -25.93
CA LYS A 57 -9.71 -2.18 -24.98
C LYS A 57 -9.15 -0.97 -24.24
N ALA A 58 -7.83 -0.81 -24.21
CA ALA A 58 -7.13 0.20 -23.39
C ALA A 58 -7.36 1.66 -23.85
N GLY A 59 -7.95 1.89 -25.03
CA GLY A 59 -8.16 3.22 -25.58
C GLY A 59 -8.95 4.16 -24.64
N ALA A 60 -9.96 3.65 -23.95
CA ALA A 60 -10.74 4.44 -22.97
C ALA A 60 -9.93 4.87 -21.75
N CYS A 61 -8.85 4.14 -21.43
CA CYS A 61 -7.99 4.41 -20.28
C CYS A 61 -6.92 5.48 -20.59
N ALA A 62 -6.57 5.61 -21.87
CA ALA A 62 -5.43 6.39 -22.34
C ALA A 62 -5.53 7.88 -22.01
N ALA A 63 -6.73 8.45 -21.98
CA ALA A 63 -6.95 9.87 -21.73
C ALA A 63 -6.40 10.34 -20.36
N CYS A 64 -6.44 9.46 -19.35
CA CYS A 64 -5.96 9.76 -18.01
C CYS A 64 -4.65 9.04 -17.69
N HIS A 65 -4.56 7.76 -18.04
CA HIS A 65 -3.42 6.91 -17.67
C HIS A 65 -2.29 6.88 -18.71
N GLY A 66 -2.46 7.54 -19.86
CA GLY A 66 -1.54 7.40 -20.99
C GLY A 66 -1.76 6.12 -21.80
N ALA A 67 -1.39 6.11 -23.07
CA ALA A 67 -1.59 4.97 -23.95
C ALA A 67 -0.86 3.69 -23.50
N ASP A 68 0.27 3.87 -22.81
CA ASP A 68 1.12 2.83 -22.24
C ASP A 68 0.98 2.69 -20.72
N GLY A 69 0.03 3.39 -20.10
CA GLY A 69 -0.16 3.38 -18.66
C GLY A 69 0.79 4.28 -17.86
N ASN A 70 1.61 5.08 -18.52
CA ASN A 70 2.46 6.08 -17.88
C ASN A 70 1.75 7.43 -17.87
N ALA A 71 0.86 7.62 -16.89
CA ALA A 71 0.12 8.86 -16.70
C ALA A 71 1.07 10.06 -16.58
N MET A 72 0.73 11.15 -17.26
CA MET A 72 1.42 12.43 -17.13
C MET A 72 0.64 13.41 -16.23
N GLN A 73 -0.55 13.06 -15.82
CA GLN A 73 -1.40 13.87 -14.96
C GLN A 73 -1.21 13.45 -13.50
N GLN A 74 -0.98 14.41 -12.63
CA GLN A 74 -0.74 14.17 -11.18
C GLN A 74 -1.87 13.41 -10.48
N ASN A 75 -3.09 13.48 -11.00
CA ASN A 75 -4.26 12.86 -10.39
C ASN A 75 -4.58 11.46 -10.91
N ALA A 76 -3.92 11.00 -11.95
CA ALA A 76 -4.09 9.66 -12.48
C ALA A 76 -2.87 8.81 -12.12
N PRO A 77 -3.05 7.62 -11.51
CA PRO A 77 -1.92 6.76 -11.21
C PRO A 77 -1.31 6.19 -12.49
N ARG A 78 -0.01 5.96 -12.45
CA ARG A 78 0.67 5.14 -13.44
C ARG A 78 0.26 3.69 -13.23
N ILE A 79 -0.18 3.05 -14.29
CA ILE A 79 -0.63 1.65 -14.30
C ILE A 79 0.25 0.74 -15.15
N ALA A 80 1.25 1.32 -15.83
CA ALA A 80 2.28 0.56 -16.53
C ALA A 80 3.07 -0.33 -15.56
N GLY A 81 3.28 -1.60 -15.93
CA GLY A 81 4.01 -2.57 -15.13
C GLY A 81 3.28 -3.06 -13.86
N MET A 82 2.03 -2.66 -13.64
CA MET A 82 1.23 -3.17 -12.54
C MET A 82 0.89 -4.65 -12.77
N PRO A 83 0.88 -5.48 -11.70
CA PRO A 83 0.47 -6.87 -11.82
C PRO A 83 -0.94 -7.01 -12.41
N GLU A 84 -1.12 -7.95 -13.35
CA GLU A 84 -2.41 -8.23 -14.00
C GLU A 84 -3.55 -8.37 -12.98
N ARG A 85 -3.34 -9.22 -11.96
CA ARG A 85 -4.35 -9.45 -10.92
C ARG A 85 -4.70 -8.19 -10.15
N TYR A 86 -3.72 -7.35 -9.84
CA TYR A 86 -3.97 -6.08 -9.15
C TYR A 86 -4.89 -5.18 -9.97
N ILE A 87 -4.61 -5.00 -11.27
CA ILE A 87 -5.47 -4.16 -12.13
C ILE A 87 -6.87 -4.73 -12.22
N ALA A 88 -7.01 -6.05 -12.46
CA ALA A 88 -8.31 -6.70 -12.55
C ALA A 88 -9.13 -6.53 -11.26
N GLU A 89 -8.49 -6.72 -10.11
CA GLU A 89 -9.11 -6.55 -8.79
C GLU A 89 -9.53 -5.09 -8.55
N GLN A 90 -8.67 -4.12 -8.85
CA GLN A 90 -9.03 -2.71 -8.69
C GLN A 90 -10.19 -2.29 -9.59
N LEU A 91 -10.24 -2.76 -10.82
CA LEU A 91 -11.37 -2.52 -11.72
C LEU A 91 -12.66 -3.14 -11.19
N ALA A 92 -12.61 -4.35 -10.62
CA ALA A 92 -13.74 -4.97 -9.97
C ALA A 92 -14.22 -4.16 -8.76
N LEU A 93 -13.32 -3.71 -7.89
CA LEU A 93 -13.64 -2.86 -6.73
C LEU A 93 -14.31 -1.54 -7.15
N PHE A 94 -13.85 -0.91 -8.25
CA PHE A 94 -14.51 0.29 -8.80
C PHE A 94 -15.89 -0.04 -9.35
N LYS A 95 -16.04 -1.15 -10.09
CA LYS A 95 -17.31 -1.58 -10.66
C LYS A 95 -18.37 -1.81 -9.59
N HIS A 96 -17.99 -2.41 -8.47
CA HIS A 96 -18.89 -2.73 -7.37
C HIS A 96 -19.05 -1.59 -6.35
N GLY A 97 -18.33 -0.46 -6.54
CA GLY A 97 -18.39 0.68 -5.62
C GLY A 97 -17.76 0.40 -4.25
N GLU A 98 -16.91 -0.61 -4.16
CA GLU A 98 -16.21 -0.97 -2.92
C GLU A 98 -14.95 -0.12 -2.72
N ARG A 99 -14.28 0.27 -3.80
CA ARG A 99 -13.20 1.25 -3.75
C ARG A 99 -13.77 2.65 -3.87
N VAL A 100 -13.80 3.37 -2.73
CA VAL A 100 -14.32 4.73 -2.60
C VAL A 100 -13.23 5.66 -2.07
N GLY A 101 -13.48 6.97 -2.13
CA GLY A 101 -12.57 8.01 -1.64
C GLY A 101 -11.71 8.63 -2.73
N GLY A 102 -11.22 9.85 -2.49
CA GLY A 102 -10.43 10.60 -3.44
C GLY A 102 -11.09 10.70 -4.82
N LEU A 103 -10.34 10.34 -5.87
CA LEU A 103 -10.82 10.33 -7.25
C LEU A 103 -11.33 8.94 -7.71
N ALA A 104 -11.50 7.99 -6.79
CA ALA A 104 -11.93 6.62 -7.12
C ALA A 104 -13.29 6.60 -7.87
N GLY A 105 -14.21 7.50 -7.52
CA GLY A 105 -15.50 7.62 -8.19
C GLY A 105 -15.42 7.93 -9.69
N LEU A 106 -14.31 8.52 -10.16
CA LEU A 106 -14.12 8.76 -11.59
C LEU A 106 -13.90 7.46 -12.38
N MET A 107 -13.44 6.39 -11.70
CA MET A 107 -13.17 5.11 -12.36
C MET A 107 -14.42 4.24 -12.52
N ALA A 108 -15.45 4.44 -11.68
CA ALA A 108 -16.66 3.61 -11.72
C ALA A 108 -17.34 3.53 -13.10
N PRO A 109 -17.59 4.63 -13.83
CA PRO A 109 -18.22 4.57 -15.15
C PRO A 109 -17.37 3.84 -16.21
N TYR A 110 -16.04 3.84 -16.07
CA TYR A 110 -15.14 3.11 -16.96
C TYR A 110 -15.08 1.62 -16.63
N ALA A 111 -15.20 1.28 -15.34
CA ALA A 111 -15.20 -0.11 -14.90
C ALA A 111 -16.55 -0.82 -15.06
N ALA A 112 -17.67 -0.08 -14.99
CA ALA A 112 -19.01 -0.64 -15.03
C ALA A 112 -19.30 -1.55 -16.23
N PRO A 113 -18.90 -1.21 -17.48
CA PRO A 113 -19.19 -2.04 -18.66
C PRO A 113 -18.28 -3.26 -18.82
N LEU A 114 -17.16 -3.34 -18.04
CA LEU A 114 -16.16 -4.38 -18.22
C LEU A 114 -16.64 -5.73 -17.66
N SER A 115 -16.43 -6.80 -18.43
CA SER A 115 -16.52 -8.16 -17.91
C SER A 115 -15.27 -8.50 -17.09
N ASN A 116 -15.31 -9.60 -16.33
CA ASN A 116 -14.14 -10.09 -15.60
C ASN A 116 -12.96 -10.39 -16.54
N GLN A 117 -13.25 -10.94 -17.72
CA GLN A 117 -12.21 -11.21 -18.71
C GLN A 117 -11.62 -9.92 -19.27
N ASP A 118 -12.43 -8.88 -19.53
CA ASP A 118 -11.92 -7.58 -19.95
C ASP A 118 -10.97 -6.96 -18.92
N MET A 119 -11.30 -7.08 -17.63
CA MET A 119 -10.45 -6.59 -16.56
C MET A 119 -9.11 -7.34 -16.51
N ARG A 120 -9.12 -8.67 -16.73
CA ARG A 120 -7.91 -9.49 -16.82
C ARG A 120 -7.08 -9.14 -18.04
N ASP A 121 -7.72 -8.99 -19.21
CA ASP A 121 -7.06 -8.63 -20.47
C ASP A 121 -6.37 -7.26 -20.34
N LEU A 122 -7.08 -6.26 -19.80
CA LEU A 122 -6.52 -4.93 -19.54
C LEU A 122 -5.33 -5.02 -18.56
N GLY A 123 -5.48 -5.82 -17.49
CA GLY A 123 -4.39 -6.07 -16.55
C GLY A 123 -3.17 -6.68 -17.23
N ALA A 124 -3.38 -7.68 -18.09
CA ALA A 124 -2.30 -8.31 -18.85
C ALA A 124 -1.61 -7.31 -19.81
N TRP A 125 -2.36 -6.44 -20.48
CA TRP A 125 -1.79 -5.41 -21.35
C TRP A 125 -0.89 -4.46 -20.54
N PHE A 126 -1.40 -3.85 -19.47
CA PHE A 126 -0.63 -2.89 -18.68
C PHE A 126 0.54 -3.53 -17.94
N ALA A 127 0.45 -4.81 -17.57
CA ALA A 127 1.57 -5.55 -16.99
C ALA A 127 2.76 -5.71 -17.96
N THR A 128 2.52 -5.71 -19.27
CA THR A 128 3.59 -5.74 -20.28
C THR A 128 4.24 -4.39 -20.52
N GLN A 129 3.64 -3.30 -20.05
CA GLN A 129 4.16 -1.96 -20.29
C GLN A 129 5.32 -1.65 -19.34
N LYS A 130 6.29 -0.89 -19.84
CA LYS A 130 7.42 -0.47 -19.02
C LYS A 130 7.02 0.73 -18.17
N ALA A 131 7.09 0.59 -16.86
CA ALA A 131 6.87 1.70 -15.94
C ALA A 131 7.94 2.78 -16.14
N GLY A 132 7.51 4.04 -16.19
CA GLY A 132 8.40 5.20 -16.18
C GLY A 132 9.15 5.31 -14.86
N SER A 133 10.26 6.02 -14.87
CA SER A 133 11.02 6.33 -13.65
C SER A 133 10.40 7.50 -12.92
N GLY A 134 10.32 7.42 -11.59
CA GLY A 134 10.07 8.56 -10.73
C GLY A 134 11.34 9.37 -10.54
N VAL A 135 11.18 10.62 -10.10
CA VAL A 135 12.30 11.48 -9.69
C VAL A 135 12.38 11.46 -8.17
N ALA A 136 13.56 11.15 -7.64
CA ALA A 136 13.79 11.19 -6.21
C ALA A 136 13.74 12.63 -5.69
N ASP A 137 13.03 12.86 -4.59
CA ASP A 137 13.04 14.16 -3.90
C ASP A 137 14.37 14.32 -3.16
N ASP A 138 15.25 15.13 -3.70
CA ASP A 138 16.57 15.41 -3.14
C ASP A 138 16.61 16.67 -2.25
N THR A 139 15.44 17.22 -1.91
CA THR A 139 15.31 18.33 -0.97
C THR A 139 15.90 17.95 0.38
N VAL A 140 16.71 18.85 0.95
CA VAL A 140 17.34 18.65 2.25
C VAL A 140 16.34 19.01 3.36
N ILE A 141 16.18 18.10 4.32
CA ILE A 141 15.31 18.30 5.49
C ILE A 141 15.95 19.34 6.39
N SER A 142 15.23 20.43 6.65
CA SER A 142 15.73 21.60 7.40
C SER A 142 15.60 21.48 8.91
N ALA A 143 14.73 20.60 9.43
CA ALA A 143 14.45 20.48 10.84
C ALA A 143 14.10 19.05 11.28
N GLY A 144 14.05 18.81 12.57
CA GLY A 144 13.67 17.53 13.17
C GLY A 144 14.78 16.46 13.18
N PRO A 145 14.44 15.20 13.54
CA PRO A 145 15.42 14.12 13.73
C PRO A 145 16.22 13.75 12.46
N SER A 146 15.66 14.04 11.29
CA SER A 146 16.30 13.76 9.99
C SER A 146 16.94 14.98 9.35
N LYS A 147 17.17 16.06 10.13
CA LYS A 147 17.82 17.29 9.62
C LYS A 147 19.13 16.97 8.91
N GLY A 148 19.33 17.56 7.73
CA GLY A 148 20.52 17.37 6.91
C GLY A 148 20.48 16.17 5.96
N LEU A 149 19.51 15.27 6.12
CA LEU A 149 19.27 14.21 5.15
C LEU A 149 18.35 14.72 4.03
N LYS A 150 18.41 14.06 2.88
CA LYS A 150 17.45 14.25 1.79
C LYS A 150 16.20 13.41 2.01
N PHE A 151 15.04 13.85 1.52
CA PHE A 151 13.78 13.11 1.68
C PHE A 151 13.88 11.68 1.15
N TYR A 152 14.51 11.46 -0.01
CA TYR A 152 14.66 10.11 -0.55
C TYR A 152 15.48 9.18 0.36
N GLN A 153 16.48 9.71 1.09
CA GLN A 153 17.29 8.91 2.01
C GLN A 153 16.48 8.43 3.21
N VAL A 154 15.59 9.28 3.72
CA VAL A 154 14.65 8.89 4.79
C VAL A 154 13.63 7.89 4.26
N GLY A 155 13.09 8.14 3.06
CA GLY A 155 12.16 7.23 2.39
C GLY A 155 12.78 5.86 2.15
N GLU A 156 14.03 5.79 1.68
CA GLU A 156 14.75 4.53 1.48
C GLU A 156 14.90 3.73 2.78
N ARG A 157 15.29 4.39 3.87
CA ARG A 157 15.41 3.73 5.19
C ARG A 157 14.06 3.15 5.63
N LEU A 158 12.99 3.94 5.50
CA LEU A 158 11.65 3.52 5.86
C LEU A 158 11.16 2.37 4.98
N TYR A 159 11.40 2.46 3.68
CA TYR A 159 11.04 1.41 2.72
C TYR A 159 11.71 0.07 3.05
N ARG A 160 13.02 0.10 3.33
CA ARG A 160 13.82 -1.11 3.60
C ARG A 160 13.68 -1.64 5.01
N GLY A 161 13.61 -0.77 6.01
CA GLY A 161 13.67 -1.14 7.43
C GLY A 161 12.37 -0.96 8.19
N GLY A 162 11.42 -0.19 7.65
CA GLY A 162 10.26 0.25 8.42
C GLY A 162 10.63 1.19 9.57
N ASP A 163 9.72 1.32 10.51
CA ASP A 163 9.93 2.02 11.78
C ASP A 163 9.18 1.28 12.89
N ALA A 164 9.89 0.41 13.59
CA ALA A 164 9.32 -0.40 14.65
C ALA A 164 8.74 0.43 15.80
N ALA A 165 9.33 1.60 16.09
CA ALA A 165 8.84 2.48 17.17
C ALA A 165 7.47 3.08 16.82
N ARG A 166 7.15 3.24 15.56
CA ARG A 166 5.85 3.73 15.06
C ARG A 166 4.93 2.62 14.54
N GLY A 167 5.33 1.35 14.65
CA GLY A 167 4.58 0.22 14.14
C GLY A 167 4.51 0.15 12.61
N ILE A 168 5.46 0.76 11.90
CA ILE A 168 5.48 0.79 10.42
C ILE A 168 6.34 -0.37 9.91
N PRO A 169 5.76 -1.36 9.23
CA PRO A 169 6.54 -2.45 8.62
C PRO A 169 7.39 -1.95 7.46
N ALA A 170 8.43 -2.72 7.10
CA ALA A 170 9.22 -2.46 5.91
C ALA A 170 8.37 -2.68 4.65
N CYS A 171 8.20 -1.65 3.83
CA CYS A 171 7.36 -1.71 2.62
C CYS A 171 7.88 -2.76 1.62
N MET A 172 9.22 -2.95 1.58
CA MET A 172 9.85 -3.94 0.70
C MET A 172 9.40 -5.38 0.98
N ALA A 173 8.89 -5.68 2.17
CA ALA A 173 8.42 -7.02 2.52
C ALA A 173 7.24 -7.48 1.64
N CYS A 174 6.37 -6.54 1.27
CA CYS A 174 5.22 -6.79 0.39
C CYS A 174 5.49 -6.35 -1.06
N HIS A 175 6.09 -5.17 -1.24
CA HIS A 175 6.27 -4.57 -2.56
C HIS A 175 7.59 -4.94 -3.26
N GLY A 176 8.39 -5.80 -2.65
CA GLY A 176 9.67 -6.26 -3.18
C GLY A 176 10.81 -5.25 -2.99
N PRO A 177 12.08 -5.66 -3.18
CA PRO A 177 13.25 -4.85 -2.84
C PRO A 177 13.41 -3.58 -3.70
N SER A 178 12.86 -3.58 -4.92
CA SER A 178 12.88 -2.46 -5.85
C SER A 178 11.53 -1.73 -5.98
N GLY A 179 10.52 -2.14 -5.24
CA GLY A 179 9.18 -1.58 -5.37
C GLY A 179 8.43 -2.04 -6.63
N ALA A 180 8.88 -3.11 -7.28
CA ALA A 180 8.24 -3.63 -8.49
C ALA A 180 6.91 -4.34 -8.24
N GLY A 181 6.52 -4.47 -6.97
CA GLY A 181 5.33 -5.21 -6.58
C GLY A 181 5.57 -6.71 -6.46
N ASN A 182 4.52 -7.43 -6.15
CA ASN A 182 4.51 -8.89 -6.08
C ASN A 182 3.25 -9.41 -6.79
N PRO A 183 3.36 -10.04 -7.96
CA PRO A 183 2.21 -10.48 -8.73
C PRO A 183 1.42 -11.62 -8.08
N GLY A 184 2.04 -12.45 -7.25
CA GLY A 184 1.37 -13.56 -6.58
C GLY A 184 0.23 -13.10 -5.67
N PRO A 185 0.50 -12.35 -4.60
CA PRO A 185 -0.53 -11.77 -3.73
C PRO A 185 -1.12 -10.44 -4.28
N ALA A 186 -0.83 -10.08 -5.53
CA ALA A 186 -1.31 -8.86 -6.19
C ALA A 186 -0.90 -7.54 -5.51
N TYR A 187 0.26 -7.50 -4.84
CA TYR A 187 0.79 -6.22 -4.33
C TYR A 187 1.25 -5.33 -5.49
N PRO A 188 0.78 -4.06 -5.54
CA PRO A 188 1.09 -3.17 -6.65
C PRO A 188 2.56 -2.78 -6.73
N SER A 189 2.99 -2.41 -7.93
CA SER A 189 4.26 -1.70 -8.11
C SER A 189 4.15 -0.29 -7.51
N LEU A 190 5.15 0.09 -6.73
CA LEU A 190 5.35 1.46 -6.23
C LEU A 190 6.42 2.18 -7.06
N HIS A 191 7.19 1.41 -7.84
CA HIS A 191 8.26 1.94 -8.69
C HIS A 191 7.71 2.90 -9.74
N GLY A 192 8.26 4.10 -9.77
CA GLY A 192 7.86 5.14 -10.72
C GLY A 192 6.46 5.72 -10.50
N GLN A 193 5.75 5.37 -9.42
CA GLN A 193 4.44 5.93 -9.13
C GLN A 193 4.53 7.40 -8.70
N GLU A 194 3.50 8.17 -9.00
CA GLU A 194 3.41 9.56 -8.59
C GLU A 194 3.28 9.67 -7.06
N THR A 195 4.12 10.50 -6.46
CA THR A 195 4.15 10.70 -5.01
C THR A 195 2.77 11.15 -4.49
N ALA A 196 2.11 12.06 -5.20
CA ALA A 196 0.78 12.56 -4.82
C ALA A 196 -0.33 11.49 -4.83
N TYR A 197 -0.08 10.36 -5.50
CA TYR A 197 -1.01 9.23 -5.51
C TYR A 197 -0.75 8.24 -4.35
N VAL A 198 0.50 8.12 -3.91
CA VAL A 198 0.91 7.16 -2.87
C VAL A 198 0.64 7.70 -1.45
N VAL A 199 0.50 9.02 -1.28
CA VAL A 199 0.33 9.71 0.03
C VAL A 199 -1.12 9.75 0.48
#